data_f06816bee436c0d5906176220ffbdb8f
#
_entry.id   f06816bee436c0d5906176220ffbdb8f
#
_cell.length_a   1.000
_cell.length_b   1.000
_cell.length_c   1.000
_cell.angle_alpha   90.00
_cell.angle_beta   90.00
_cell.angle_gamma   90.00
#
_symmetry.space_group_name_H-M   'P 1'
#
loop_
_entity.id
_entity.type
_entity.pdbx_description
1 polymer ?
#
loop_
_entity_poly.entity_id
_entity_poly.type
_entity_poly.pdbx_seq_one_letter_code
_entity_poly.pdbx_strand_id
1 'polypeptide(L)'
;MSDDKASRKQIILKEAARLFREKGYIASNLRELAKRAGIQGGSIYHHFGSKQEILFQLMDNTMTDMVTSLSSELAGTDDLEEKLRRLLRFHIGYTICGPDETYITDDELRNLNEDNYLQIIAKRDAYQKMFEEVFRAGSQQQGWMVADPKLMARAAIQMGTGVASWYKPDGPMSIDQISADYAELLCKGLLPRKAG
;
A
#
# COMPACT_ATOMS: atom_id res chain seq x y z
N MET A 1 0.15 -25.13 19.52
CA MET A 1 1.56 -24.89 19.08
C MET A 1 1.68 -24.16 17.73
N SER A 2 0.81 -24.37 16.73
CA SER A 2 0.86 -23.61 15.44
C SER A 2 0.38 -22.18 15.58
N ASP A 3 -0.67 -21.92 16.35
CA ASP A 3 -1.22 -20.56 16.55
C ASP A 3 -0.25 -19.61 17.28
N ASP A 4 0.49 -20.12 18.28
CA ASP A 4 1.47 -19.32 19.02
C ASP A 4 2.67 -18.92 18.12
N LYS A 5 3.08 -19.81 17.21
CA LYS A 5 4.17 -19.51 16.26
C LYS A 5 3.75 -18.49 15.19
N ALA A 6 2.52 -18.57 14.69
CA ALA A 6 1.97 -17.60 13.74
C ALA A 6 1.81 -16.21 14.40
N SER A 7 1.26 -16.16 15.61
CA SER A 7 1.14 -14.95 16.41
C SER A 7 2.53 -14.31 16.67
N ARG A 8 3.56 -15.12 16.95
CA ARG A 8 4.93 -14.64 17.21
C ARG A 8 5.59 -14.06 15.95
N LYS A 9 5.39 -14.70 14.78
CA LYS A 9 5.86 -14.15 13.50
C LYS A 9 5.26 -12.77 13.23
N GLN A 10 3.97 -12.57 13.49
CA GLN A 10 3.30 -11.29 13.30
C GLN A 10 3.88 -10.20 14.22
N ILE A 11 4.17 -10.53 15.49
CA ILE A 11 4.82 -9.59 16.42
C ILE A 11 6.19 -9.19 15.89
N ILE A 12 6.99 -10.14 15.41
CA ILE A 12 8.32 -9.86 14.85
C ILE A 12 8.21 -8.94 13.64
N LEU A 13 7.30 -9.20 12.71
CA LEU A 13 7.09 -8.38 11.52
C LEU A 13 6.65 -6.95 11.88
N LYS A 14 5.73 -6.80 12.83
CA LYS A 14 5.29 -5.48 13.31
C LYS A 14 6.43 -4.67 13.94
N GLU A 15 7.23 -5.29 14.80
CA GLU A 15 8.38 -4.63 15.39
C GLU A 15 9.50 -4.38 14.36
N ALA A 16 9.61 -5.22 13.33
CA ALA A 16 10.53 -4.99 12.21
C ALA A 16 10.13 -3.76 11.39
N ALA A 17 8.84 -3.59 11.07
CA ALA A 17 8.35 -2.41 10.36
C ALA A 17 8.70 -1.12 11.11
N ARG A 18 8.43 -1.07 12.42
CA ARG A 18 8.78 0.05 13.27
C ARG A 18 10.29 0.34 13.31
N LEU A 19 11.09 -0.71 13.53
CA LEU A 19 12.54 -0.59 13.60
C LEU A 19 13.16 -0.12 12.28
N PHE A 20 12.68 -0.68 11.15
CA PHE A 20 13.18 -0.32 9.82
C PHE A 20 12.78 1.12 9.45
N ARG A 21 11.57 1.56 9.82
CA ARG A 21 11.16 2.94 9.65
C ARG A 21 11.99 3.94 10.47
N GLU A 22 12.28 3.61 11.74
CA GLU A 22 13.02 4.49 12.63
C GLU A 22 14.51 4.65 12.26
N LYS A 23 15.15 3.57 11.82
CA LYS A 23 16.61 3.51 11.62
C LYS A 23 17.04 3.21 10.19
N GLY A 24 16.12 2.86 9.32
CA GLY A 24 16.39 2.27 8.01
C GLY A 24 16.74 0.77 8.12
N TYR A 25 16.47 0.04 7.03
CA TYR A 25 16.77 -1.39 6.98
C TYR A 25 18.25 -1.68 7.22
N ILE A 26 19.16 -0.95 6.55
CA ILE A 26 20.60 -1.23 6.61
C ILE A 26 21.15 -1.13 8.04
N ALA A 27 20.82 -0.07 8.78
CA ALA A 27 21.31 0.17 10.13
C ALA A 27 20.66 -0.70 11.21
N SER A 28 19.57 -1.37 10.90
CA SER A 28 18.84 -2.26 11.81
C SER A 28 19.53 -3.60 11.96
N ASN A 29 19.44 -4.19 13.17
CA ASN A 29 20.00 -5.52 13.43
C ASN A 29 18.99 -6.45 14.14
N LEU A 30 19.18 -7.76 13.94
CA LEU A 30 18.27 -8.78 14.44
C LEU A 30 18.28 -8.92 15.98
N ARG A 31 19.35 -8.53 16.66
CA ARG A 31 19.41 -8.57 18.14
C ARG A 31 18.48 -7.52 18.75
N GLU A 32 18.50 -6.31 18.18
CA GLU A 32 17.60 -5.24 18.61
C GLU A 32 16.14 -5.61 18.30
N LEU A 33 15.88 -6.16 17.10
CA LEU A 33 14.56 -6.63 16.74
C LEU A 33 14.04 -7.70 17.69
N ALA A 34 14.86 -8.70 18.04
CA ALA A 34 14.49 -9.74 19.00
C ALA A 34 14.14 -9.15 20.37
N LYS A 35 14.93 -8.16 20.84
CA LYS A 35 14.65 -7.45 22.10
C LYS A 35 13.30 -6.72 22.05
N ARG A 36 12.98 -6.03 20.95
CA ARG A 36 11.68 -5.33 20.76
C ARG A 36 10.51 -6.32 20.70
N ALA A 37 10.70 -7.45 20.03
CA ALA A 37 9.70 -8.50 19.94
C ALA A 37 9.55 -9.34 21.24
N GLY A 38 10.31 -9.04 22.29
CA GLY A 38 10.24 -9.76 23.57
C GLY A 38 10.75 -11.20 23.50
N ILE A 39 11.71 -11.50 22.60
CA ILE A 39 12.30 -12.83 22.42
C ILE A 39 13.83 -12.79 22.62
N GLN A 40 14.43 -13.95 22.91
CA GLN A 40 15.88 -14.06 22.96
C GLN A 40 16.49 -13.90 21.55
N GLY A 41 17.67 -13.28 21.44
CA GLY A 41 18.30 -12.96 20.17
C GLY A 41 18.48 -14.15 19.23
N GLY A 42 18.78 -15.35 19.75
CA GLY A 42 18.87 -16.57 18.95
C GLY A 42 17.52 -17.12 18.49
N SER A 43 16.45 -16.83 19.22
CA SER A 43 15.11 -17.34 18.89
C SER A 43 14.51 -16.74 17.61
N ILE A 44 15.01 -15.58 17.16
CA ILE A 44 14.53 -14.97 15.91
C ILE A 44 14.80 -15.88 14.70
N TYR A 45 15.92 -16.63 14.72
CA TYR A 45 16.29 -17.54 13.64
C TYR A 45 15.40 -18.80 13.57
N HIS A 46 14.61 -19.10 14.61
CA HIS A 46 13.56 -20.13 14.54
C HIS A 46 12.32 -19.67 13.77
N HIS A 47 12.17 -18.36 13.56
CA HIS A 47 11.04 -17.76 12.86
C HIS A 47 11.41 -17.28 11.48
N PHE A 48 12.61 -16.73 11.31
CA PHE A 48 13.11 -16.15 10.06
C PHE A 48 14.60 -16.49 9.88
N GLY A 49 14.96 -17.00 8.71
CA GLY A 49 16.35 -17.38 8.40
C GLY A 49 17.30 -16.19 8.24
N SER A 50 16.77 -15.00 7.91
CA SER A 50 17.60 -13.82 7.66
C SER A 50 16.80 -12.51 7.82
N LYS A 51 17.53 -11.39 7.90
CA LYS A 51 16.93 -10.04 7.87
C LYS A 51 16.24 -9.77 6.52
N GLN A 52 16.78 -10.34 5.43
CA GLN A 52 16.16 -10.27 4.09
C GLN A 52 14.80 -10.97 4.05
N GLU A 53 14.68 -12.14 4.67
CA GLU A 53 13.40 -12.85 4.75
C GLU A 53 12.35 -12.03 5.50
N ILE A 54 12.74 -11.35 6.59
CA ILE A 54 11.84 -10.48 7.34
C ILE A 54 11.36 -9.30 6.47
N LEU A 55 12.29 -8.63 5.76
CA LEU A 55 11.95 -7.52 4.87
C LEU A 55 11.00 -7.97 3.76
N PHE A 56 11.35 -9.06 3.10
CA PHE A 56 10.53 -9.64 2.03
C PHE A 56 9.13 -10.02 2.54
N GLN A 57 9.04 -10.77 3.64
CA GLN A 57 7.76 -11.23 4.18
C GLN A 57 6.86 -10.06 4.61
N LEU A 58 7.46 -8.98 5.15
CA LEU A 58 6.74 -7.77 5.50
C LEU A 58 6.12 -7.12 4.26
N MET A 59 6.92 -6.89 3.22
CA MET A 59 6.45 -6.29 1.96
C MET A 59 5.46 -7.20 1.24
N ASP A 60 5.72 -8.51 1.23
CA ASP A 60 4.88 -9.50 0.58
C ASP A 60 3.49 -9.58 1.22
N ASN A 61 3.42 -9.60 2.55
CA ASN A 61 2.16 -9.57 3.28
C ASN A 61 1.39 -8.27 3.02
N THR A 62 2.07 -7.12 3.10
CA THR A 62 1.46 -5.80 2.85
C THR A 62 0.87 -5.73 1.45
N MET A 63 1.65 -6.08 0.42
CA MET A 63 1.17 -6.03 -0.95
C MET A 63 0.07 -7.06 -1.24
N THR A 64 0.15 -8.26 -0.64
CA THR A 64 -0.91 -9.27 -0.76
C THR A 64 -2.21 -8.77 -0.15
N ASP A 65 -2.15 -8.20 1.04
CA ASP A 65 -3.32 -7.65 1.72
C ASP A 65 -3.92 -6.48 0.93
N MET A 66 -3.08 -5.56 0.43
CA MET A 66 -3.55 -4.45 -0.41
C MET A 66 -4.29 -4.93 -1.66
N VAL A 67 -3.75 -5.90 -2.39
CA VAL A 67 -4.37 -6.42 -3.61
C VAL A 67 -5.68 -7.16 -3.31
N THR A 68 -5.67 -8.03 -2.30
CA THR A 68 -6.85 -8.84 -1.97
C THR A 68 -7.99 -8.00 -1.38
N SER A 69 -7.66 -7.09 -0.46
CA SER A 69 -8.66 -6.23 0.18
C SER A 69 -9.26 -5.24 -0.82
N LEU A 70 -8.43 -4.62 -1.67
CA LEU A 70 -8.93 -3.72 -2.71
C LEU A 70 -9.81 -4.46 -3.73
N SER A 71 -9.43 -5.68 -4.13
CA SER A 71 -10.25 -6.51 -5.03
C SER A 71 -11.65 -6.75 -4.44
N SER A 72 -11.72 -7.03 -3.14
CA SER A 72 -12.99 -7.23 -2.43
C SER A 72 -13.83 -5.94 -2.37
N GLU A 73 -13.20 -4.79 -2.13
CA GLU A 73 -13.88 -3.48 -2.12
C GLU A 73 -14.50 -3.12 -3.49
N LEU A 74 -13.87 -3.53 -4.58
CA LEU A 74 -14.35 -3.24 -5.93
C LEU A 74 -15.45 -4.18 -6.42
N ALA A 75 -15.59 -5.36 -5.83
CA ALA A 75 -16.50 -6.40 -6.29
C ALA A 75 -18.00 -6.04 -6.16
N GLY A 76 -18.36 -4.97 -5.46
CA GLY A 76 -19.75 -4.63 -5.16
C GLY A 76 -20.40 -3.59 -6.07
N THR A 77 -19.73 -3.13 -7.14
CA THR A 77 -20.28 -2.09 -8.02
C THR A 77 -19.69 -2.15 -9.43
N ASP A 78 -20.50 -1.81 -10.42
CA ASP A 78 -20.08 -1.61 -11.82
C ASP A 78 -19.95 -0.12 -12.17
N ASP A 79 -20.42 0.78 -11.30
CA ASP A 79 -20.26 2.22 -11.47
C ASP A 79 -18.80 2.63 -11.37
N LEU A 80 -18.28 3.23 -12.44
CA LEU A 80 -16.86 3.58 -12.56
C LEU A 80 -16.45 4.76 -11.66
N GLU A 81 -17.35 5.72 -11.43
CA GLU A 81 -17.09 6.81 -10.49
C GLU A 81 -17.02 6.28 -9.04
N GLU A 82 -17.93 5.39 -8.69
CA GLU A 82 -17.91 4.73 -7.39
C GLU A 82 -16.67 3.82 -7.23
N LYS A 83 -16.27 3.09 -8.27
CA LYS A 83 -15.00 2.34 -8.26
C LYS A 83 -13.80 3.26 -7.98
N LEU A 84 -13.73 4.42 -8.64
CA LEU A 84 -12.64 5.38 -8.42
C LEU A 84 -12.65 5.92 -6.98
N ARG A 85 -13.83 6.24 -6.42
CA ARG A 85 -13.95 6.65 -5.02
C ARG A 85 -13.46 5.57 -4.05
N ARG A 86 -13.85 4.31 -4.27
CA ARG A 86 -13.41 3.17 -3.45
C ARG A 86 -11.91 2.93 -3.55
N LEU A 87 -11.33 3.00 -4.75
CA LEU A 87 -9.89 2.92 -4.97
C LEU A 87 -9.13 3.94 -4.11
N LEU A 88 -9.52 5.21 -4.19
CA LEU A 88 -8.87 6.28 -3.45
C LEU A 88 -9.08 6.16 -1.95
N ARG A 89 -10.32 5.90 -1.51
CA ARG A 89 -10.63 5.72 -0.09
C ARG A 89 -9.82 4.58 0.52
N PHE A 90 -9.79 3.44 -0.15
CA PHE A 90 -9.02 2.29 0.30
C PHE A 90 -7.53 2.64 0.38
N HIS A 91 -6.96 3.18 -0.70
CA HIS A 91 -5.53 3.48 -0.77
C HIS A 91 -5.10 4.50 0.30
N ILE A 92 -5.81 5.62 0.42
CA ILE A 92 -5.54 6.65 1.42
C ILE A 92 -5.69 6.08 2.83
N GLY A 93 -6.80 5.37 3.10
CA GLY A 93 -7.05 4.76 4.40
C GLY A 93 -5.97 3.75 4.79
N TYR A 94 -5.59 2.88 3.86
CA TYR A 94 -4.55 1.88 4.08
C TYR A 94 -3.20 2.52 4.40
N THR A 95 -2.81 3.54 3.64
CA THR A 95 -1.54 4.27 3.83
C THR A 95 -1.49 4.98 5.19
N ILE A 96 -2.61 5.52 5.65
CA ILE A 96 -2.69 6.23 6.94
C ILE A 96 -2.77 5.24 8.12
N CYS A 97 -3.53 4.14 7.99
CA CYS A 97 -3.72 3.17 9.09
C CYS A 97 -2.53 2.23 9.29
N GLY A 98 -1.76 1.94 8.24
CA GLY A 98 -0.56 1.09 8.29
C GLY A 98 0.69 1.84 7.82
N PRO A 99 1.05 2.99 8.46
CA PRO A 99 2.07 3.88 7.91
C PRO A 99 3.48 3.28 7.92
N ASP A 100 3.78 2.35 8.84
CA ASP A 100 5.09 1.73 8.92
C ASP A 100 5.30 0.69 7.82
N GLU A 101 4.33 -0.16 7.60
CA GLU A 101 4.36 -1.21 6.58
C GLU A 101 4.35 -0.64 5.16
N THR A 102 3.52 0.37 4.90
CA THR A 102 3.46 1.04 3.59
C THR A 102 4.73 1.82 3.30
N TYR A 103 5.26 2.56 4.29
CA TYR A 103 6.54 3.24 4.17
C TYR A 103 7.66 2.27 3.77
N ILE A 104 7.80 1.13 4.49
CA ILE A 104 8.83 0.13 4.18
C ILE A 104 8.66 -0.42 2.76
N THR A 105 7.44 -0.67 2.32
CA THR A 105 7.16 -1.19 0.98
C THR A 105 7.57 -0.22 -0.12
N ASP A 106 7.56 1.09 0.13
CA ASP A 106 7.96 2.11 -0.84
C ASP A 106 9.46 2.44 -0.76
N ASP A 107 10.00 2.68 0.43
CA ASP A 107 11.34 3.25 0.61
C ASP A 107 12.46 2.19 0.66
N GLU A 108 12.17 1.00 1.18
CA GLU A 108 13.18 -0.04 1.38
C GLU A 108 13.23 -1.11 0.27
N LEU A 109 12.44 -0.94 -0.79
CA LEU A 109 12.37 -1.87 -1.93
C LEU A 109 13.74 -2.18 -2.54
N ARG A 110 14.61 -1.17 -2.64
CA ARG A 110 15.98 -1.27 -3.16
C ARG A 110 16.91 -2.20 -2.34
N ASN A 111 16.52 -2.54 -1.13
CA ASN A 111 17.28 -3.41 -0.24
C ASN A 111 16.91 -4.89 -0.36
N LEU A 112 15.94 -5.23 -1.21
CA LEU A 112 15.62 -6.62 -1.53
C LEU A 112 16.67 -7.20 -2.48
N ASN A 113 16.92 -8.51 -2.36
CA ASN A 113 17.62 -9.25 -3.40
C ASN A 113 16.75 -9.32 -4.68
N GLU A 114 17.36 -9.69 -5.81
CA GLU A 114 16.72 -9.62 -7.12
C GLU A 114 15.43 -10.47 -7.20
N ASP A 115 15.46 -11.71 -6.71
CA ASP A 115 14.29 -12.60 -6.76
C ASP A 115 13.10 -12.06 -5.94
N ASN A 116 13.37 -11.58 -4.74
CA ASN A 116 12.38 -10.98 -3.87
C ASN A 116 11.85 -9.65 -4.43
N TYR A 117 12.74 -8.83 -5.00
CA TYR A 117 12.39 -7.58 -5.66
C TYR A 117 11.40 -7.82 -6.79
N LEU A 118 11.67 -8.77 -7.69
CA LEU A 118 10.77 -9.08 -8.81
C LEU A 118 9.39 -9.55 -8.35
N GLN A 119 9.31 -10.31 -7.25
CA GLN A 119 8.04 -10.74 -6.69
C GLN A 119 7.21 -9.56 -6.15
N ILE A 120 7.86 -8.63 -5.44
CA ILE A 120 7.16 -7.44 -4.92
C ILE A 120 6.74 -6.51 -6.06
N ILE A 121 7.59 -6.31 -7.08
CA ILE A 121 7.22 -5.52 -8.27
C ILE A 121 5.99 -6.10 -8.96
N ALA A 122 5.92 -7.42 -9.14
CA ALA A 122 4.75 -8.04 -9.75
C ALA A 122 3.43 -7.75 -8.99
N LYS A 123 3.47 -7.74 -7.65
CA LYS A 123 2.32 -7.38 -6.82
C LYS A 123 1.98 -5.89 -6.90
N ARG A 124 3.00 -5.02 -6.95
CA ARG A 124 2.80 -3.56 -7.16
C ARG A 124 2.17 -3.28 -8.52
N ASP A 125 2.62 -3.98 -9.56
CA ASP A 125 2.03 -3.86 -10.89
C ASP A 125 0.58 -4.37 -10.92
N ALA A 126 0.27 -5.46 -10.22
CA ALA A 126 -1.10 -5.95 -10.08
C ALA A 126 -2.00 -4.93 -9.35
N TYR A 127 -1.51 -4.32 -8.28
CA TYR A 127 -2.22 -3.26 -7.56
C TYR A 127 -2.47 -2.04 -8.46
N GLN A 128 -1.43 -1.52 -9.12
CA GLN A 128 -1.54 -0.39 -10.05
C GLN A 128 -2.52 -0.69 -11.19
N LYS A 129 -2.53 -1.92 -11.70
CA LYS A 129 -3.42 -2.35 -12.79
C LYS A 129 -4.88 -2.20 -12.44
N MET A 130 -5.29 -2.37 -11.18
CA MET A 130 -6.67 -2.18 -10.74
C MET A 130 -7.13 -0.73 -10.95
N PHE A 131 -6.27 0.26 -10.67
CA PHE A 131 -6.53 1.67 -10.98
C PHE A 131 -6.55 1.91 -12.50
N GLU A 132 -5.58 1.36 -13.22
CA GLU A 132 -5.48 1.50 -14.67
C GLU A 132 -6.74 0.99 -15.38
N GLU A 133 -7.32 -0.13 -14.94
CA GLU A 133 -8.54 -0.70 -15.52
C GLU A 133 -9.75 0.22 -15.36
N VAL A 134 -9.89 0.88 -14.21
CA VAL A 134 -10.98 1.86 -13.98
C VAL A 134 -10.80 3.09 -14.89
N PHE A 135 -9.60 3.65 -15.00
CA PHE A 135 -9.35 4.78 -15.90
C PHE A 135 -9.55 4.40 -17.37
N ARG A 136 -9.12 3.22 -17.77
CA ARG A 136 -9.32 2.69 -19.13
C ARG A 136 -10.81 2.51 -19.46
N ALA A 137 -11.56 1.89 -18.55
CA ALA A 137 -13.00 1.71 -18.70
C ALA A 137 -13.73 3.07 -18.76
N GLY A 138 -13.37 4.01 -17.88
CA GLY A 138 -13.93 5.37 -17.87
C GLY A 138 -13.70 6.11 -19.18
N SER A 139 -12.51 6.00 -19.76
CA SER A 139 -12.21 6.58 -21.07
C SER A 139 -13.03 5.96 -22.20
N GLN A 140 -13.22 4.65 -22.17
CA GLN A 140 -13.93 3.93 -23.24
C GLN A 140 -15.45 4.03 -23.13
N GLN A 141 -16.02 4.04 -21.92
CA GLN A 141 -17.46 3.88 -21.70
C GLN A 141 -18.15 5.18 -21.28
N GLN A 142 -17.42 6.12 -20.64
CA GLN A 142 -17.98 7.35 -20.08
C GLN A 142 -17.34 8.62 -20.65
N GLY A 143 -16.43 8.47 -21.63
CA GLY A 143 -15.77 9.60 -22.29
C GLY A 143 -14.83 10.41 -21.38
N TRP A 144 -14.26 9.78 -20.34
CA TRP A 144 -13.26 10.43 -19.52
C TRP A 144 -12.04 10.81 -20.37
N MET A 145 -11.52 12.01 -20.19
CA MET A 145 -10.35 12.48 -20.94
C MET A 145 -9.05 11.95 -20.31
N VAL A 146 -8.80 10.66 -20.51
CA VAL A 146 -7.61 9.96 -20.03
C VAL A 146 -6.67 9.73 -21.20
N ALA A 147 -5.57 10.48 -21.27
CA ALA A 147 -4.59 10.31 -22.33
C ALA A 147 -3.80 8.99 -22.18
N ASP A 148 -3.42 8.66 -20.96
CA ASP A 148 -2.70 7.42 -20.61
C ASP A 148 -3.23 6.87 -19.27
N PRO A 149 -4.02 5.77 -19.29
CA PRO A 149 -4.56 5.16 -18.09
C PRO A 149 -3.50 4.71 -17.07
N LYS A 150 -2.33 4.28 -17.54
CA LYS A 150 -1.22 3.87 -16.67
C LYS A 150 -0.61 5.06 -15.93
N LEU A 151 -0.43 6.18 -16.62
CA LEU A 151 0.05 7.42 -16.01
C LEU A 151 -0.97 7.97 -14.99
N MET A 152 -2.27 7.94 -15.33
CA MET A 152 -3.33 8.36 -14.41
C MET A 152 -3.41 7.50 -13.16
N ALA A 153 -3.26 6.18 -13.31
CA ALA A 153 -3.18 5.26 -12.17
C ALA A 153 -2.02 5.62 -11.22
N ARG A 154 -0.83 5.87 -11.77
CA ARG A 154 0.34 6.30 -10.99
C ARG A 154 0.09 7.64 -10.29
N ALA A 155 -0.49 8.61 -10.99
CA ALA A 155 -0.80 9.91 -10.41
C ALA A 155 -1.79 9.79 -9.24
N ALA A 156 -2.86 9.00 -9.40
CA ALA A 156 -3.85 8.75 -8.36
C ALA A 156 -3.25 8.08 -7.12
N ILE A 157 -2.42 7.05 -7.32
CA ILE A 157 -1.70 6.36 -6.24
C ILE A 157 -0.78 7.33 -5.52
N GLN A 158 0.06 8.08 -6.22
CA GLN A 158 0.99 9.05 -5.62
C GLN A 158 0.28 10.16 -4.87
N MET A 159 -0.84 10.65 -5.40
CA MET A 159 -1.66 11.65 -4.74
C MET A 159 -2.24 11.11 -3.43
N GLY A 160 -2.72 9.87 -3.43
CA GLY A 160 -3.22 9.19 -2.23
C GLY A 160 -2.13 8.91 -1.20
N THR A 161 -0.96 8.38 -1.63
CA THR A 161 0.21 8.14 -0.75
C THR A 161 0.67 9.44 -0.08
N GLY A 162 0.67 10.55 -0.81
CA GLY A 162 1.07 11.86 -0.29
C GLY A 162 0.25 12.33 0.91
N VAL A 163 -0.99 11.86 1.08
CA VAL A 163 -1.84 12.24 2.21
C VAL A 163 -1.21 11.87 3.55
N ALA A 164 -0.53 10.72 3.63
CA ALA A 164 0.12 10.27 4.88
C ALA A 164 1.18 11.25 5.41
N SER A 165 1.75 12.12 4.57
CA SER A 165 2.77 13.08 4.98
C SER A 165 2.23 14.30 5.75
N TRP A 166 0.96 14.63 5.58
CA TRP A 166 0.34 15.83 6.17
C TRP A 166 -0.95 15.56 6.94
N TYR A 167 -1.56 14.39 6.80
CA TYR A 167 -2.79 14.04 7.51
C TYR A 167 -2.59 14.03 9.02
N LYS A 168 -3.58 14.56 9.73
CA LYS A 168 -3.64 14.53 11.20
C LYS A 168 -5.01 13.98 11.60
N PRO A 169 -5.07 12.95 12.48
CA PRO A 169 -6.34 12.38 12.94
C PRO A 169 -7.30 13.40 13.56
N ASP A 170 -6.75 14.39 14.28
CA ASP A 170 -7.52 15.49 14.92
C ASP A 170 -7.63 16.73 14.01
N GLY A 171 -7.32 16.59 12.72
CA GLY A 171 -7.38 17.66 11.73
C GLY A 171 -8.83 17.96 11.28
N PRO A 172 -9.01 19.02 10.47
CA PRO A 172 -10.35 19.46 10.04
C PRO A 172 -11.01 18.54 9.01
N MET A 173 -10.27 17.61 8.40
CA MET A 173 -10.77 16.72 7.34
C MET A 173 -10.61 15.26 7.72
N SER A 174 -11.67 14.49 7.55
CA SER A 174 -11.61 13.02 7.66
C SER A 174 -11.01 12.36 6.41
N ILE A 175 -10.58 11.10 6.54
CA ILE A 175 -10.13 10.29 5.38
C ILE A 175 -11.23 10.23 4.31
N ASP A 176 -12.49 10.07 4.72
CA ASP A 176 -13.62 10.00 3.80
C ASP A 176 -13.80 11.30 3.00
N GLN A 177 -13.67 12.46 3.66
CA GLN A 177 -13.72 13.75 2.97
C GLN A 177 -12.58 13.95 1.99
N ILE A 178 -11.34 13.67 2.40
CA ILE A 178 -10.16 13.78 1.54
C ILE A 178 -10.30 12.85 0.32
N SER A 179 -10.75 11.61 0.54
CA SER A 179 -10.94 10.64 -0.53
C SER A 179 -12.03 11.06 -1.51
N ALA A 180 -13.14 11.63 -1.01
CA ALA A 180 -14.23 12.14 -1.83
C ALA A 180 -13.78 13.35 -2.67
N ASP A 181 -13.07 14.31 -2.06
CA ASP A 181 -12.55 15.48 -2.75
C ASP A 181 -11.53 15.12 -3.84
N TYR A 182 -10.66 14.13 -3.57
CA TYR A 182 -9.71 13.64 -4.57
C TYR A 182 -10.41 12.89 -5.71
N ALA A 183 -11.43 12.07 -5.41
CA ALA A 183 -12.22 11.42 -6.44
C ALA A 183 -12.96 12.45 -7.31
N GLU A 184 -13.57 13.47 -6.68
CA GLU A 184 -14.25 14.54 -7.40
C GLU A 184 -13.28 15.33 -8.29
N LEU A 185 -12.09 15.66 -7.79
CA LEU A 185 -11.05 16.33 -8.56
C LEU A 185 -10.67 15.52 -9.81
N LEU A 186 -10.43 14.22 -9.64
CA LEU A 186 -10.09 13.33 -10.76
C LEU A 186 -11.27 13.13 -11.74
N CYS A 187 -12.50 12.96 -11.24
CA CYS A 187 -13.69 12.88 -12.08
C CYS A 187 -13.92 14.16 -12.89
N LYS A 188 -13.84 15.34 -12.27
CA LYS A 188 -14.00 16.63 -12.95
C LYS A 188 -12.89 16.88 -13.98
N GLY A 189 -11.66 16.49 -13.66
CA GLY A 189 -10.54 16.58 -14.61
C GLY A 189 -10.60 15.57 -15.75
N LEU A 190 -11.40 14.51 -15.58
CA LEU A 190 -11.57 13.44 -16.56
C LEU A 190 -12.83 13.62 -17.44
N LEU A 191 -13.71 14.55 -17.08
CA LEU A 191 -14.91 14.83 -17.88
C LEU A 191 -14.55 15.50 -19.20
N PRO A 192 -15.26 15.18 -20.29
CA PRO A 192 -15.06 15.84 -21.57
C PRO A 192 -15.33 17.35 -21.42
N ARG A 193 -14.46 18.19 -21.99
CA ARG A 193 -14.74 19.61 -22.10
C ARG A 193 -16.04 19.76 -22.89
N LYS A 194 -17.04 20.46 -22.33
CA LYS A 194 -18.22 20.86 -23.10
C LYS A 194 -17.68 21.63 -24.31
N ALA A 195 -17.99 21.14 -25.50
CA ALA A 195 -17.78 21.91 -26.72
C ALA A 195 -18.53 23.24 -26.56
N GLY A 196 -17.79 24.33 -26.49
CA GLY A 196 -18.34 25.69 -26.49
C GLY A 196 -18.88 26.06 -27.87
#